data_b2785e9134fec461e201a74a8993e2c8
#
_entry.id   b2785e9134fec461e201a74a8993e2c8
#
_cell.length_a   1.000
_cell.length_b   1.000
_cell.length_c   1.000
_cell.angle_alpha   90.00
_cell.angle_beta   90.00
_cell.angle_gamma   90.00
#
_symmetry.space_group_name_H-M   'P 1'
#
loop_
_entity.id
_entity.type
_entity.pdbx_description
1 polymer ?
#
loop_
_entity_poly.entity_id
_entity_poly.type
_entity_poly.pdbx_seq_one_letter_code
_entity_poly.pdbx_strand_id
1 'polypeptide(L)'
;MDYDYSWPDTCHVRYVRTPNTLINLAFTSKDYNPLTGIFSATINATALQNLYGTYSINFVITEDNIVYPQTYYAYCGIAGLHQNFIHNWVVRNMVNGARGDTLNTSPWNQNQTITKIITDTIHTGWVADNCKLIVFIYKDSTTMIASTVQQSIAQLVTQPIGINKSQETPEKYSLLQNYPNPFNPVTNIKYTLPKEGHVSLKVYDIMGNVVAVFIDSYQIAGTYNAEFDGSNLASGLYFYTLRADSYAETKKMVLLK
;
A
#
# COMPACT_ATOMS: atom_id res chain seq x y z
N MET A 1 29.89 -8.72 1.43
CA MET A 1 28.71 -8.74 0.56
C MET A 1 28.05 -7.38 0.72
N ASP A 2 28.30 -6.50 -0.22
CA ASP A 2 27.70 -5.17 -0.23
C ASP A 2 26.23 -5.32 -0.57
N TYR A 3 25.35 -5.10 0.43
CA TYR A 3 23.93 -4.95 0.18
C TYR A 3 23.74 -3.59 -0.45
N ASP A 4 23.54 -3.59 -1.75
CA ASP A 4 23.18 -2.40 -2.53
C ASP A 4 21.79 -1.92 -2.10
N TYR A 5 21.74 -0.79 -1.39
CA TYR A 5 20.52 -0.11 -0.94
C TYR A 5 19.73 0.58 -2.07
N SER A 6 20.02 0.23 -3.32
CA SER A 6 19.42 0.87 -4.52
C SER A 6 18.05 0.29 -4.94
N TRP A 7 17.36 -0.49 -4.08
CA TRP A 7 16.05 -1.06 -4.41
C TRP A 7 15.04 -0.03 -4.94
N PRO A 8 14.86 1.15 -4.31
CA PRO A 8 13.96 2.17 -4.84
C PRO A 8 14.40 2.67 -6.22
N ASP A 9 15.69 2.92 -6.40
CA ASP A 9 16.24 3.43 -7.66
C ASP A 9 16.14 2.39 -8.78
N THR A 10 16.37 1.11 -8.47
CA THR A 10 16.27 0.02 -9.43
C THR A 10 14.82 -0.20 -9.89
N CYS A 11 13.85 -0.10 -8.98
CA CYS A 11 12.43 -0.17 -9.32
C CYS A 11 11.99 1.04 -10.15
N HIS A 12 12.44 2.24 -9.80
CA HIS A 12 12.15 3.46 -10.55
C HIS A 12 12.75 3.41 -11.96
N VAL A 13 14.01 3.00 -12.10
CA VAL A 13 14.68 2.86 -13.40
C VAL A 13 13.98 1.84 -14.30
N ARG A 14 13.48 0.73 -13.74
CA ARG A 14 12.69 -0.25 -14.50
C ARG A 14 11.34 0.32 -14.94
N TYR A 15 10.64 1.04 -14.08
CA TYR A 15 9.37 1.71 -14.42
C TYR A 15 9.54 2.72 -15.56
N VAL A 16 10.59 3.54 -15.50
CA VAL A 16 10.89 4.53 -16.56
C VAL A 16 11.31 3.87 -17.88
N ARG A 17 12.00 2.71 -17.83
CA ARG A 17 12.47 2.00 -19.03
C ARG A 17 11.39 1.20 -19.75
N THR A 18 10.29 0.85 -19.07
CA THR A 18 9.18 0.09 -19.67
C THR A 18 7.84 0.78 -19.43
N PRO A 19 7.65 2.02 -19.93
CA PRO A 19 6.44 2.80 -19.65
C PRO A 19 5.17 2.23 -20.29
N ASN A 20 5.29 1.31 -21.26
CA ASN A 20 4.13 0.74 -21.94
C ASN A 20 3.81 -0.64 -21.38
N THR A 21 2.68 -0.76 -20.71
CA THR A 21 2.14 -2.06 -20.35
C THR A 21 1.73 -2.83 -21.61
N LEU A 22 2.14 -4.09 -21.69
CA LEU A 22 1.79 -4.97 -22.81
C LEU A 22 0.45 -5.68 -22.59
N ILE A 23 -0.06 -5.62 -21.37
CA ILE A 23 -1.25 -6.33 -20.90
C ILE A 23 -2.12 -5.36 -20.13
N ASN A 24 -3.41 -5.29 -20.49
CA ASN A 24 -4.42 -4.64 -19.64
C ASN A 24 -4.94 -5.66 -18.65
N LEU A 25 -4.82 -5.36 -17.36
CA LEU A 25 -5.25 -6.22 -16.26
C LEU A 25 -6.33 -5.50 -15.46
N ALA A 26 -7.48 -6.14 -15.28
CA ALA A 26 -8.60 -5.52 -14.59
C ALA A 26 -9.41 -6.53 -13.76
N PHE A 27 -9.87 -6.12 -12.59
CA PHE A 27 -10.95 -6.81 -11.89
C PHE A 27 -12.28 -6.52 -12.60
N THR A 28 -13.07 -7.56 -12.88
CA THR A 28 -14.39 -7.43 -13.53
C THR A 28 -15.54 -7.80 -12.61
N SER A 29 -15.30 -8.66 -11.62
CA SER A 29 -16.21 -8.89 -10.50
C SER A 29 -15.41 -9.23 -9.25
N LYS A 30 -15.97 -8.90 -8.10
CA LYS A 30 -15.44 -9.27 -6.80
C LYS A 30 -16.58 -9.30 -5.78
N ASP A 31 -16.59 -10.31 -4.96
CA ASP A 31 -17.53 -10.47 -3.87
C ASP A 31 -16.79 -10.89 -2.59
N TYR A 32 -17.29 -10.44 -1.45
CA TYR A 32 -16.78 -10.81 -0.13
C TYR A 32 -17.94 -11.05 0.83
N ASN A 33 -17.95 -12.21 1.45
CA ASN A 33 -18.94 -12.57 2.46
C ASN A 33 -18.34 -12.41 3.88
N PRO A 34 -18.76 -11.39 4.64
CA PRO A 34 -18.18 -11.13 5.96
C PRO A 34 -18.50 -12.20 7.02
N LEU A 35 -19.53 -13.03 6.79
CA LEU A 35 -19.90 -14.12 7.73
C LEU A 35 -18.99 -15.34 7.58
N THR A 36 -18.55 -15.64 6.36
CA THR A 36 -17.72 -16.81 6.08
C THR A 36 -16.26 -16.47 5.85
N GLY A 37 -15.94 -15.18 5.65
CA GLY A 37 -14.61 -14.73 5.23
C GLY A 37 -14.26 -15.07 3.78
N ILE A 38 -15.16 -15.74 3.04
CA ILE A 38 -14.91 -16.14 1.65
C ILE A 38 -14.99 -14.93 0.74
N PHE A 39 -14.02 -14.78 -0.13
CA PHE A 39 -14.08 -13.83 -1.23
C PHE A 39 -13.87 -14.54 -2.57
N SER A 40 -14.44 -13.96 -3.62
CA SER A 40 -14.20 -14.35 -5.00
C SER A 40 -13.87 -13.13 -5.84
N ALA A 41 -13.07 -13.31 -6.89
CA ALA A 41 -12.76 -12.25 -7.83
C ALA A 41 -12.62 -12.82 -9.25
N THR A 42 -13.13 -12.07 -10.23
CA THR A 42 -12.92 -12.34 -11.64
C THR A 42 -11.96 -11.30 -12.21
N ILE A 43 -10.93 -11.77 -12.86
CA ILE A 43 -9.85 -10.95 -13.41
C ILE A 43 -9.78 -11.17 -14.92
N ASN A 44 -9.81 -10.09 -15.68
CA ASN A 44 -9.55 -10.09 -17.11
C ASN A 44 -8.14 -9.58 -17.40
N ALA A 45 -7.41 -10.36 -18.21
CA ALA A 45 -6.12 -9.99 -18.74
C ALA A 45 -6.22 -9.92 -20.26
N THR A 46 -6.02 -8.75 -20.84
CA THR A 46 -6.12 -8.50 -22.29
C THR A 46 -4.77 -8.13 -22.88
N ALA A 47 -4.30 -8.86 -23.87
CA ALA A 47 -3.08 -8.51 -24.58
C ALA A 47 -3.28 -7.27 -25.44
N LEU A 48 -2.42 -6.26 -25.28
CA LEU A 48 -2.48 -5.00 -26.06
C LEU A 48 -1.72 -5.08 -27.38
N GLN A 49 -0.94 -6.13 -27.55
CA GLN A 49 -0.25 -6.51 -28.80
C GLN A 49 -0.07 -8.02 -28.85
N ASN A 50 0.43 -8.57 -29.95
CA ASN A 50 0.77 -9.98 -30.00
C ASN A 50 1.94 -10.28 -29.06
N LEU A 51 1.74 -11.21 -28.14
CA LEU A 51 2.70 -11.60 -27.13
C LEU A 51 3.19 -13.04 -27.39
N TYR A 52 4.50 -13.24 -27.27
CA TYR A 52 5.13 -14.54 -27.49
C TYR A 52 5.81 -15.03 -26.22
N GLY A 53 5.72 -16.33 -25.99
CA GLY A 53 6.20 -17.00 -24.78
C GLY A 53 5.08 -17.32 -23.79
N THR A 54 5.44 -17.87 -22.65
CA THR A 54 4.53 -18.25 -21.60
C THR A 54 4.40 -17.11 -20.60
N TYR A 55 3.18 -16.81 -20.19
CA TYR A 55 2.86 -15.85 -19.15
C TYR A 55 2.13 -16.56 -18.03
N SER A 56 2.48 -16.23 -16.81
CA SER A 56 1.86 -16.76 -15.59
C SER A 56 1.23 -15.66 -14.78
N ILE A 57 0.17 -16.00 -14.05
CA ILE A 57 -0.58 -15.10 -13.18
C ILE A 57 -0.50 -15.59 -11.74
N ASN A 58 -0.20 -14.68 -10.82
CA ASN A 58 -0.22 -14.94 -9.38
C ASN A 58 -1.28 -14.10 -8.67
N PHE A 59 -1.81 -14.69 -7.61
CA PHE A 59 -2.76 -14.07 -6.70
C PHE A 59 -2.18 -14.10 -5.29
N VAL A 60 -1.97 -12.94 -4.72
CA VAL A 60 -1.35 -12.78 -3.40
C VAL A 60 -2.27 -11.97 -2.51
N ILE A 61 -2.55 -12.48 -1.31
CA ILE A 61 -3.22 -11.72 -0.27
C ILE A 61 -2.16 -11.11 0.62
N THR A 62 -2.24 -9.79 0.80
CA THR A 62 -1.43 -9.05 1.76
C THR A 62 -2.32 -8.39 2.79
N GLU A 63 -1.79 -8.13 3.97
CA GLU A 63 -2.46 -7.37 5.02
C GLU A 63 -1.59 -6.19 5.45
N ASP A 64 -2.21 -5.04 5.60
CA ASP A 64 -1.60 -3.82 6.12
C ASP A 64 -1.94 -3.63 7.61
N ASN A 65 -1.26 -2.67 8.23
CA ASN A 65 -1.51 -2.24 9.62
C ASN A 65 -1.32 -3.34 10.67
N ILE A 66 -0.44 -4.31 10.42
CA ILE A 66 -0.12 -5.34 11.40
C ILE A 66 0.85 -4.76 12.41
N VAL A 67 0.41 -4.64 13.66
CA VAL A 67 1.27 -4.19 14.76
C VAL A 67 2.04 -5.37 15.30
N TYR A 68 3.36 -5.38 15.11
CA TYR A 68 4.24 -6.43 15.61
C TYR A 68 5.62 -5.86 15.98
N PRO A 69 6.29 -6.36 17.02
CA PRO A 69 7.62 -5.90 17.38
C PRO A 69 8.63 -6.11 16.24
N GLN A 70 9.47 -5.12 15.99
CA GLN A 70 10.57 -5.20 15.02
C GLN A 70 11.88 -4.77 15.66
N THR A 71 12.94 -5.54 15.43
CA THR A 71 14.29 -5.17 15.84
C THR A 71 14.99 -4.40 14.73
N TYR A 72 15.49 -3.21 15.05
CA TYR A 72 16.35 -2.43 14.17
C TYR A 72 17.82 -2.68 14.50
N TYR A 73 18.65 -2.83 13.48
CA TYR A 73 20.09 -2.81 13.60
C TYR A 73 20.62 -1.38 13.46
N ALA A 74 21.82 -1.12 14.00
CA ALA A 74 22.42 0.22 14.02
C ALA A 74 22.54 0.91 12.66
N TYR A 75 22.55 0.16 11.56
CA TYR A 75 22.57 0.69 10.19
C TYR A 75 21.29 1.42 9.77
N CYS A 76 20.17 1.12 10.46
CA CYS A 76 18.85 1.67 10.10
C CYS A 76 18.41 2.82 11.02
N GLY A 77 19.32 3.37 11.82
CA GLY A 77 19.04 4.44 12.78
C GLY A 77 19.18 3.99 14.23
N ILE A 78 18.13 4.16 15.06
CA ILE A 78 18.18 3.78 16.48
C ILE A 78 18.07 2.25 16.60
N ALA A 79 19.17 1.61 17.03
CA ALA A 79 19.17 0.16 17.31
C ALA A 79 18.23 -0.15 18.49
N GLY A 80 17.46 -1.22 18.39
CA GLY A 80 16.60 -1.70 19.47
C GLY A 80 15.35 -2.40 19.01
N LEU A 81 14.54 -2.84 19.97
CA LEU A 81 13.24 -3.46 19.76
C LEU A 81 12.14 -2.40 19.79
N HIS A 82 11.48 -2.22 18.66
CA HIS A 82 10.30 -1.36 18.53
C HIS A 82 9.04 -2.21 18.71
N GLN A 83 8.37 -2.10 19.85
CA GLN A 83 7.25 -2.96 20.25
C GLN A 83 6.00 -2.81 19.36
N ASN A 84 5.74 -1.60 18.88
CA ASN A 84 4.52 -1.26 18.12
C ASN A 84 4.86 -0.85 16.68
N PHE A 85 5.70 -1.63 16.00
CA PHE A 85 6.01 -1.35 14.61
C PHE A 85 4.83 -1.78 13.72
N ILE A 86 4.39 -0.89 12.81
CA ILE A 86 3.30 -1.17 11.89
C ILE A 86 3.90 -1.75 10.61
N HIS A 87 3.56 -2.99 10.34
CA HIS A 87 3.93 -3.68 9.11
C HIS A 87 2.84 -3.54 8.07
N ASN A 88 3.22 -3.15 6.86
CA ASN A 88 2.35 -3.09 5.70
C ASN A 88 2.80 -4.08 4.64
N TRP A 89 1.88 -4.48 3.75
CA TRP A 89 2.14 -5.42 2.67
C TRP A 89 2.64 -6.80 3.13
N VAL A 90 2.24 -7.21 4.34
CA VAL A 90 2.61 -8.53 4.85
C VAL A 90 1.89 -9.61 4.04
N VAL A 91 2.64 -10.45 3.35
CA VAL A 91 2.07 -11.57 2.60
C VAL A 91 1.42 -12.56 3.56
N ARG A 92 0.12 -12.78 3.38
CA ARG A 92 -0.68 -13.73 4.15
C ARG A 92 -0.88 -15.04 3.43
N ASN A 93 -1.12 -14.99 2.12
CA ASN A 93 -1.30 -16.18 1.30
C ASN A 93 -0.87 -15.93 -0.15
N MET A 94 -0.30 -16.94 -0.78
CA MET A 94 -0.10 -17.02 -2.24
C MET A 94 -1.09 -18.06 -2.77
N VAL A 95 -2.27 -17.59 -3.20
CA VAL A 95 -3.47 -18.41 -3.42
C VAL A 95 -3.26 -19.55 -4.41
N ASN A 96 -2.49 -19.30 -5.46
CA ASN A 96 -2.14 -20.29 -6.48
C ASN A 96 -0.65 -20.68 -6.44
N GLY A 97 -0.04 -20.58 -5.24
CA GLY A 97 1.36 -20.94 -5.00
C GLY A 97 2.38 -19.96 -5.56
N ALA A 98 3.64 -20.18 -5.24
CA ALA A 98 4.74 -19.25 -5.52
C ALA A 98 4.99 -19.01 -7.02
N ARG A 99 4.66 -19.98 -7.87
CA ARG A 99 4.83 -19.86 -9.33
C ARG A 99 3.56 -19.45 -10.07
N GLY A 100 2.43 -19.37 -9.37
CA GLY A 100 1.15 -19.06 -9.99
C GLY A 100 0.69 -20.08 -11.02
N ASP A 101 -0.31 -19.70 -11.82
CA ASP A 101 -0.87 -20.50 -12.89
C ASP A 101 -0.41 -20.01 -14.24
N THR A 102 -0.16 -20.91 -15.16
CA THR A 102 0.02 -20.55 -16.57
C THR A 102 -1.24 -19.85 -17.07
N LEU A 103 -1.06 -18.65 -17.58
CA LEU A 103 -2.16 -17.84 -18.09
C LEU A 103 -2.44 -18.17 -19.56
N ASN A 104 -1.38 -18.25 -20.36
CA ASN A 104 -1.48 -18.59 -21.77
C ASN A 104 -0.23 -19.35 -22.24
N THR A 105 -0.36 -19.98 -23.40
CA THR A 105 0.75 -20.45 -24.24
C THR A 105 0.88 -19.56 -25.49
N SER A 106 2.07 -19.50 -26.06
CA SER A 106 2.36 -18.67 -27.24
C SER A 106 1.63 -19.14 -28.52
N PRO A 107 1.10 -18.24 -29.35
CA PRO A 107 1.00 -16.79 -29.17
C PRO A 107 -0.23 -16.39 -28.34
N TRP A 108 -0.14 -15.25 -27.62
CA TRP A 108 -1.29 -14.57 -27.05
C TRP A 108 -1.61 -13.36 -27.94
N ASN A 109 -2.71 -13.46 -28.69
CA ASN A 109 -3.01 -12.50 -29.75
C ASN A 109 -3.48 -11.15 -29.21
N GLN A 110 -3.20 -10.10 -29.96
CA GLN A 110 -3.68 -8.76 -29.64
C GLN A 110 -5.20 -8.74 -29.47
N ASN A 111 -5.67 -8.01 -28.46
CA ASN A 111 -7.07 -7.88 -28.02
C ASN A 111 -7.71 -9.19 -27.50
N GLN A 112 -6.96 -10.28 -27.45
CA GLN A 112 -7.44 -11.49 -26.80
C GLN A 112 -7.46 -11.30 -25.28
N THR A 113 -8.61 -11.59 -24.65
CA THR A 113 -8.80 -11.55 -23.21
C THR A 113 -8.84 -12.95 -22.64
N ILE A 114 -8.11 -13.15 -21.54
CA ILE A 114 -8.14 -14.37 -20.74
C ILE A 114 -8.74 -14.01 -19.39
N THR A 115 -9.78 -14.76 -19.02
CA THR A 115 -10.48 -14.56 -17.74
C THR A 115 -10.02 -15.60 -16.74
N LYS A 116 -9.71 -15.18 -15.52
CA LYS A 116 -9.43 -16.04 -14.38
C LYS A 116 -10.40 -15.71 -13.24
N ILE A 117 -10.87 -16.76 -12.58
CA ILE A 117 -11.68 -16.64 -11.38
C ILE A 117 -10.88 -17.23 -10.23
N ILE A 118 -10.86 -16.53 -9.13
CA ILE A 118 -10.21 -16.95 -7.90
C ILE A 118 -11.21 -16.89 -6.75
N THR A 119 -11.11 -17.87 -5.86
CA THR A 119 -11.83 -17.90 -4.58
C THR A 119 -10.86 -18.30 -3.49
N ASP A 120 -10.88 -17.57 -2.38
CA ASP A 120 -10.09 -17.89 -1.19
C ASP A 120 -10.79 -17.33 0.06
N THR A 121 -10.21 -17.55 1.22
CA THR A 121 -10.80 -17.18 2.52
C THR A 121 -9.86 -16.26 3.29
N ILE A 122 -10.41 -15.19 3.84
CA ILE A 122 -9.75 -14.38 4.87
C ILE A 122 -9.85 -15.16 6.18
N HIS A 123 -8.73 -15.66 6.65
CA HIS A 123 -8.67 -16.50 7.85
C HIS A 123 -8.89 -15.72 9.14
N THR A 124 -9.32 -16.43 10.18
CA THR A 124 -9.44 -15.87 11.53
C THR A 124 -8.11 -15.25 11.99
N GLY A 125 -8.18 -14.05 12.52
CA GLY A 125 -7.01 -13.27 12.96
C GLY A 125 -6.45 -12.32 11.90
N TRP A 126 -7.00 -12.31 10.67
CA TRP A 126 -6.72 -11.27 9.68
C TRP A 126 -7.83 -10.20 9.73
N VAL A 127 -7.46 -8.95 9.54
CA VAL A 127 -8.41 -7.84 9.44
C VAL A 127 -8.79 -7.65 7.98
N ALA A 128 -9.98 -8.12 7.58
CA ALA A 128 -10.42 -8.15 6.18
C ALA A 128 -10.32 -6.78 5.49
N ASP A 129 -10.64 -5.68 6.19
CA ASP A 129 -10.55 -4.31 5.64
C ASP A 129 -9.11 -3.85 5.39
N ASN A 130 -8.13 -4.52 5.98
CA ASN A 130 -6.71 -4.30 5.73
C ASN A 130 -6.14 -5.26 4.69
N CYS A 131 -6.92 -6.25 4.25
CA CYS A 131 -6.48 -7.25 3.28
C CYS A 131 -6.65 -6.77 1.85
N LYS A 132 -5.60 -6.92 1.05
CA LYS A 132 -5.59 -6.62 -0.39
C LYS A 132 -5.35 -7.89 -1.18
N LEU A 133 -6.11 -8.06 -2.26
CA LEU A 133 -5.79 -9.01 -3.31
C LEU A 133 -4.89 -8.31 -4.33
N ILE A 134 -3.67 -8.79 -4.45
CA ILE A 134 -2.70 -8.36 -5.45
C ILE A 134 -2.69 -9.42 -6.55
N VAL A 135 -2.82 -8.96 -7.78
CA VAL A 135 -2.71 -9.81 -8.96
C VAL A 135 -1.57 -9.29 -9.83
N PHE A 136 -0.66 -10.15 -10.20
CA PHE A 136 0.40 -9.77 -11.13
C PHE A 136 0.63 -10.84 -12.19
N ILE A 137 0.97 -10.38 -13.38
CA ILE A 137 1.33 -11.22 -14.52
C ILE A 137 2.80 -11.04 -14.80
N TYR A 138 3.50 -12.15 -14.98
CA TYR A 138 4.90 -12.14 -15.36
C TYR A 138 5.12 -13.03 -16.59
N LYS A 139 6.14 -12.68 -17.36
CA LYS A 139 6.62 -13.52 -18.46
C LYS A 139 7.57 -14.56 -17.89
N ASP A 140 7.24 -15.83 -18.10
CA ASP A 140 8.10 -16.93 -17.68
C ASP A 140 9.44 -16.93 -18.40
N SER A 141 10.45 -17.31 -17.67
CA SER A 141 11.80 -17.55 -18.17
C SER A 141 12.29 -18.90 -17.65
N THR A 142 13.34 -19.41 -18.26
CA THR A 142 14.00 -20.67 -17.85
C THR A 142 14.49 -20.64 -16.38
N THR A 143 14.66 -19.45 -15.82
CA THR A 143 14.98 -19.25 -14.41
C THR A 143 14.06 -18.20 -13.80
N MET A 144 13.64 -18.37 -12.54
CA MET A 144 12.79 -17.38 -11.84
C MET A 144 13.43 -15.99 -11.77
N ILE A 145 14.76 -15.91 -11.68
CA ILE A 145 15.50 -14.64 -11.62
C ILE A 145 15.37 -13.82 -12.89
N ALA A 146 15.15 -14.48 -14.04
CA ALA A 146 14.98 -13.83 -15.33
C ALA A 146 13.50 -13.55 -15.69
N SER A 147 12.55 -14.00 -14.87
CA SER A 147 11.12 -13.71 -15.06
C SER A 147 10.85 -12.23 -14.77
N THR A 148 10.04 -11.60 -15.63
CA THR A 148 9.75 -10.16 -15.54
C THR A 148 8.27 -9.91 -15.35
N VAL A 149 7.91 -9.17 -14.29
CA VAL A 149 6.53 -8.70 -14.08
C VAL A 149 6.16 -7.73 -15.19
N GLN A 150 5.03 -8.00 -15.84
CA GLN A 150 4.52 -7.24 -16.97
C GLN A 150 3.44 -6.24 -16.54
N GLN A 151 2.61 -6.63 -15.59
CA GLN A 151 1.53 -5.81 -15.06
C GLN A 151 1.12 -6.32 -13.68
N SER A 152 0.65 -5.41 -12.83
CA SER A 152 0.05 -5.74 -11.55
C SER A 152 -1.12 -4.81 -11.22
N ILE A 153 -2.07 -5.33 -10.47
CA ILE A 153 -3.18 -4.55 -9.88
C ILE A 153 -3.40 -5.01 -8.44
N ALA A 154 -3.90 -4.12 -7.61
CA ALA A 154 -4.23 -4.44 -6.23
C ALA A 154 -5.56 -3.81 -5.83
N GLN A 155 -6.36 -4.52 -5.03
CA GLN A 155 -7.62 -4.01 -4.50
C GLN A 155 -7.89 -4.56 -3.11
N LEU A 156 -8.51 -3.75 -2.23
CA LEU A 156 -9.00 -4.24 -0.94
C LEU A 156 -10.02 -5.36 -1.15
N VAL A 157 -9.93 -6.42 -0.35
CA VAL A 157 -10.82 -7.59 -0.49
C VAL A 157 -12.28 -7.20 -0.24
N THR A 158 -12.54 -6.36 0.74
CA THR A 158 -13.90 -5.95 1.16
C THR A 158 -14.57 -4.93 0.24
N GLN A 159 -13.82 -4.22 -0.61
CA GLN A 159 -14.40 -3.19 -1.49
C GLN A 159 -14.99 -3.79 -2.75
N PRO A 160 -16.27 -3.49 -3.12
CA PRO A 160 -16.86 -3.95 -4.37
C PRO A 160 -16.19 -3.31 -5.59
N ILE A 161 -16.25 -4.01 -6.75
CA ILE A 161 -15.82 -3.45 -8.04
C ILE A 161 -16.86 -2.43 -8.50
N GLY A 162 -16.39 -1.35 -9.09
CA GLY A 162 -17.24 -0.28 -9.62
C GLY A 162 -17.37 0.92 -8.68
N ILE A 163 -16.93 0.83 -7.43
CA ILE A 163 -16.39 1.98 -6.73
C ILE A 163 -14.88 1.99 -6.99
N ASN A 164 -14.47 2.20 -8.24
CA ASN A 164 -13.34 3.05 -8.45
C ASN A 164 -13.79 4.41 -7.90
N LYS A 165 -13.69 4.62 -6.59
CA LYS A 165 -12.93 5.77 -6.21
C LYS A 165 -11.61 5.51 -6.94
N SER A 166 -11.48 6.09 -8.16
CA SER A 166 -10.18 6.57 -8.55
C SER A 166 -9.59 7.00 -7.22
N GLN A 167 -8.50 6.43 -6.77
CA GLN A 167 -7.59 7.23 -5.99
C GLN A 167 -7.32 8.36 -6.98
N GLU A 168 -8.22 9.35 -6.94
CA GLU A 168 -7.96 10.65 -7.50
C GLU A 168 -6.71 11.00 -6.74
N THR A 169 -5.61 10.86 -7.45
CA THR A 169 -4.32 11.32 -6.91
C THR A 169 -4.65 12.73 -6.51
N PRO A 170 -4.62 13.07 -5.22
CA PRO A 170 -5.09 14.36 -4.78
C PRO A 170 -4.39 15.42 -5.62
N GLU A 171 -5.11 16.35 -6.20
CA GLU A 171 -4.49 17.39 -7.07
C GLU A 171 -3.57 18.32 -6.29
N LYS A 172 -3.75 18.37 -4.96
CA LYS A 172 -3.02 19.29 -4.08
C LYS A 172 -2.64 18.62 -2.76
N TYR A 173 -1.52 19.05 -2.20
CA TYR A 173 -1.22 18.79 -0.80
C TYR A 173 -2.31 19.42 0.07
N SER A 174 -2.74 18.72 1.10
CA SER A 174 -3.59 19.28 2.15
C SER A 174 -3.32 18.63 3.49
N LEU A 175 -3.47 19.40 4.55
CA LEU A 175 -3.53 18.94 5.93
C LEU A 175 -4.87 19.36 6.51
N LEU A 176 -5.72 18.41 6.87
CA LEU A 176 -7.02 18.73 7.43
C LEU A 176 -6.93 18.97 8.93
N GLN A 177 -7.93 19.68 9.47
CA GLN A 177 -8.10 19.81 10.92
C GLN A 177 -8.31 18.42 11.51
N ASN A 178 -7.60 18.13 12.61
CA ASN A 178 -7.81 16.89 13.35
C ASN A 178 -9.25 16.78 13.87
N TYR A 179 -9.78 15.58 13.89
CA TYR A 179 -11.13 15.33 14.41
C TYR A 179 -11.14 14.07 15.29
N PRO A 180 -11.76 14.17 16.49
CA PRO A 180 -12.31 15.37 17.12
C PRO A 180 -11.24 16.43 17.50
N ASN A 181 -11.67 17.69 17.64
CA ASN A 181 -10.86 18.78 18.20
C ASN A 181 -11.80 19.78 18.93
N PRO A 182 -11.75 19.93 20.25
CA PRO A 182 -10.84 19.26 21.19
C PRO A 182 -10.99 17.73 21.20
N PHE A 183 -9.93 17.01 21.63
CA PHE A 183 -9.89 15.55 21.66
C PHE A 183 -9.52 15.00 23.06
N ASN A 184 -9.92 13.73 23.32
CA ASN A 184 -9.65 13.03 24.58
C ASN A 184 -9.68 11.50 24.38
N PRO A 185 -8.60 10.76 24.58
CA PRO A 185 -7.23 11.21 24.35
C PRO A 185 -6.81 11.04 22.86
N VAL A 186 -7.72 10.53 22.01
CA VAL A 186 -7.44 10.11 20.62
C VAL A 186 -8.08 11.08 19.63
N THR A 187 -7.36 11.35 18.54
CA THR A 187 -7.85 12.13 17.40
C THR A 187 -7.24 11.62 16.09
N ASN A 188 -7.88 11.93 14.98
CA ASN A 188 -7.42 11.58 13.64
C ASN A 188 -6.98 12.81 12.87
N ILE A 189 -5.82 12.71 12.21
CA ILE A 189 -5.24 13.73 11.34
C ILE A 189 -5.26 13.19 9.90
N LYS A 190 -6.01 13.84 9.02
CA LYS A 190 -6.09 13.46 7.62
C LYS A 190 -5.28 14.41 6.75
N TYR A 191 -4.50 13.86 5.80
CA TYR A 191 -3.70 14.65 4.84
C TYR A 191 -3.68 13.99 3.46
N THR A 192 -3.33 14.78 2.45
CA THR A 192 -3.27 14.33 1.06
C THR A 192 -1.94 14.70 0.41
N LEU A 193 -1.45 13.79 -0.43
CA LEU A 193 -0.21 13.94 -1.19
C LEU A 193 -0.52 13.81 -2.69
N PRO A 194 -0.32 14.84 -3.51
CA PRO A 194 -0.57 14.78 -4.96
C PRO A 194 0.49 14.00 -5.72
N LYS A 195 1.67 13.85 -5.15
CA LYS A 195 2.79 13.09 -5.70
C LYS A 195 3.58 12.40 -4.60
N GLU A 196 4.34 11.42 -4.98
CA GLU A 196 5.24 10.71 -4.07
C GLU A 196 6.42 11.61 -3.64
N GLY A 197 6.95 11.36 -2.46
CA GLY A 197 8.07 12.11 -1.92
C GLY A 197 8.35 11.81 -0.45
N HIS A 198 9.38 12.45 0.09
CA HIS A 198 9.68 12.38 1.52
C HIS A 198 8.66 13.22 2.29
N VAL A 199 7.99 12.60 3.26
CA VAL A 199 6.93 13.21 4.06
C VAL A 199 7.30 13.15 5.53
N SER A 200 7.11 14.26 6.22
CA SER A 200 7.26 14.35 7.67
C SER A 200 5.99 14.94 8.29
N LEU A 201 5.37 14.19 9.21
CA LEU A 201 4.26 14.65 10.05
C LEU A 201 4.68 14.55 11.51
N LYS A 202 4.84 15.70 12.16
CA LYS A 202 5.34 15.82 13.54
C LYS A 202 4.39 16.65 14.39
N VAL A 203 4.31 16.33 15.68
CA VAL A 203 3.55 17.08 16.69
C VAL A 203 4.51 17.82 17.60
N TYR A 204 4.13 19.04 17.93
CA TYR A 204 4.90 19.98 18.76
C TYR A 204 4.08 20.48 19.92
N ASP A 205 4.73 20.71 21.05
CA ASP A 205 4.19 21.49 22.17
C ASP A 205 4.21 23.02 21.87
N ILE A 206 3.73 23.82 22.81
CA ILE A 206 3.73 25.29 22.69
C ILE A 206 5.13 25.92 22.69
N MET A 207 6.14 25.17 23.14
CA MET A 207 7.55 25.61 23.16
C MET A 207 8.25 25.27 21.83
N GLY A 208 7.59 24.53 20.93
CA GLY A 208 8.15 24.05 19.68
C GLY A 208 8.94 22.76 19.79
N ASN A 209 8.90 22.05 20.93
CA ASN A 209 9.53 20.75 21.07
C ASN A 209 8.71 19.68 20.38
N VAL A 210 9.38 18.74 19.68
CA VAL A 210 8.70 17.58 19.09
C VAL A 210 8.27 16.63 20.17
N VAL A 211 6.96 16.39 20.28
CA VAL A 211 6.36 15.45 21.25
C VAL A 211 5.92 14.14 20.60
N ALA A 212 5.74 14.11 19.29
CA ALA A 212 5.48 12.90 18.53
C ALA A 212 5.95 13.05 17.07
N VAL A 213 6.41 11.93 16.49
CA VAL A 213 6.72 11.81 15.05
C VAL A 213 5.83 10.69 14.52
N PHE A 214 4.90 11.03 13.60
CA PHE A 214 4.05 10.03 12.96
C PHE A 214 4.71 9.39 11.76
N ILE A 215 5.32 10.25 10.94
CA ILE A 215 5.91 9.87 9.68
C ILE A 215 7.15 10.73 9.48
N ASP A 216 8.22 10.08 9.02
CA ASP A 216 9.42 10.73 8.53
C ASP A 216 10.05 9.77 7.52
N SER A 217 9.35 9.59 6.37
CA SER A 217 9.69 8.58 5.36
C SER A 217 9.15 8.93 3.98
N TYR A 218 9.58 8.19 2.99
CA TYR A 218 9.06 8.28 1.62
C TYR A 218 7.64 7.70 1.54
N GLN A 219 6.70 8.45 0.97
CA GLN A 219 5.32 8.04 0.75
C GLN A 219 4.89 8.27 -0.70
N ILE A 220 4.01 7.39 -1.20
CA ILE A 220 3.41 7.53 -2.53
C ILE A 220 2.29 8.58 -2.51
N ALA A 221 1.85 9.04 -3.68
CA ALA A 221 0.67 9.90 -3.81
C ALA A 221 -0.58 9.20 -3.24
N GLY A 222 -1.41 9.95 -2.50
CA GLY A 222 -2.61 9.38 -1.87
C GLY A 222 -3.20 10.23 -0.76
N THR A 223 -4.26 9.68 -0.15
CA THR A 223 -4.90 10.23 1.05
C THR A 223 -4.58 9.35 2.24
N TYR A 224 -4.17 9.96 3.34
CA TYR A 224 -3.69 9.29 4.55
C TYR A 224 -4.47 9.73 5.77
N ASN A 225 -4.57 8.84 6.74
CA ASN A 225 -5.16 9.11 8.05
C ASN A 225 -4.19 8.64 9.14
N ALA A 226 -3.80 9.54 10.04
CA ALA A 226 -2.91 9.26 11.16
C ALA A 226 -3.68 9.44 12.47
N GLU A 227 -3.73 8.38 13.27
CA GLU A 227 -4.34 8.44 14.61
C GLU A 227 -3.31 8.93 15.63
N PHE A 228 -3.71 9.90 16.45
CA PHE A 228 -2.90 10.44 17.53
C PHE A 228 -3.49 10.11 18.87
N ASP A 229 -2.73 9.40 19.69
CA ASP A 229 -3.04 9.15 21.10
C ASP A 229 -2.21 10.08 22.00
N GLY A 230 -2.89 11.04 22.63
CA GLY A 230 -2.33 11.98 23.60
C GLY A 230 -2.37 11.49 25.04
N SER A 231 -2.60 10.21 25.33
CA SER A 231 -2.73 9.66 26.70
C SER A 231 -1.54 9.99 27.59
N ASN A 232 -0.35 10.11 27.05
CA ASN A 232 0.89 10.40 27.78
C ASN A 232 1.23 11.89 27.84
N LEU A 233 0.39 12.76 27.28
CA LEU A 233 0.62 14.20 27.24
C LEU A 233 -0.31 14.92 28.23
N ALA A 234 0.07 16.13 28.67
CA ALA A 234 -0.78 16.97 29.49
C ALA A 234 -1.92 17.58 28.67
N SER A 235 -3.05 17.89 29.29
CA SER A 235 -4.09 18.73 28.66
C SER A 235 -3.48 20.07 28.25
N GLY A 236 -3.78 20.51 27.01
CA GLY A 236 -3.19 21.72 26.49
C GLY A 236 -3.29 21.88 24.97
N LEU A 237 -2.62 22.93 24.49
CA LEU A 237 -2.53 23.24 23.07
C LEU A 237 -1.29 22.60 22.47
N TYR A 238 -1.47 21.96 21.34
CA TYR A 238 -0.43 21.33 20.53
C TYR A 238 -0.56 21.77 19.08
N PHE A 239 0.53 21.61 18.33
CA PHE A 239 0.58 21.89 16.89
C PHE A 239 1.06 20.66 16.16
N TYR A 240 0.56 20.43 14.96
CA TYR A 240 1.08 19.39 14.08
C TYR A 240 1.40 19.98 12.71
N THR A 241 2.53 19.57 12.16
CA THR A 241 3.07 20.08 10.89
C THR A 241 3.29 18.96 9.92
N LEU A 242 2.69 19.06 8.74
CA LEU A 242 3.00 18.24 7.58
C LEU A 242 4.03 18.96 6.71
N ARG A 243 5.10 18.27 6.35
CA ARG A 243 6.09 18.72 5.36
C ARG A 243 6.22 17.66 4.29
N ALA A 244 6.14 18.06 3.02
CA ALA A 244 6.34 17.21 1.85
C ALA A 244 6.89 18.07 0.71
N ASP A 245 8.11 17.80 0.25
CA ASP A 245 8.83 18.64 -0.70
C ASP A 245 8.89 20.11 -0.28
N SER A 246 8.33 21.01 -1.11
CA SER A 246 8.22 22.45 -0.81
C SER A 246 6.97 22.83 -0.01
N TYR A 247 6.06 21.86 0.25
CA TYR A 247 4.85 22.11 1.02
C TYR A 247 5.13 22.00 2.51
N ALA A 248 4.58 22.94 3.28
CA ALA A 248 4.53 22.87 4.73
C ALA A 248 3.25 23.54 5.23
N GLU A 249 2.49 22.82 6.04
CA GLU A 249 1.28 23.34 6.70
C GLU A 249 1.26 22.91 8.16
N THR A 250 0.87 23.84 9.04
CA THR A 250 0.75 23.63 10.48
C THR A 250 -0.67 23.90 10.92
N LYS A 251 -1.21 23.03 11.77
CA LYS A 251 -2.50 23.20 12.42
C LYS A 251 -2.39 23.05 13.92
N LYS A 252 -3.36 23.60 14.64
CA LYS A 252 -3.48 23.50 16.10
C LYS A 252 -4.47 22.43 16.52
N MET A 253 -4.22 21.78 17.64
CA MET A 253 -5.16 20.84 18.28
C MET A 253 -5.17 21.04 19.80
N VAL A 254 -6.28 20.72 20.43
CA VAL A 254 -6.49 20.89 21.88
C VAL A 254 -6.77 19.54 22.49
N LEU A 255 -5.91 19.11 23.42
CA LEU A 255 -6.11 17.91 24.24
C LEU A 255 -6.82 18.30 25.52
N LEU A 256 -7.93 17.64 25.83
CA LEU A 256 -8.67 17.73 27.06
C LEU A 256 -8.68 16.36 27.77
N LYS A 257 -8.24 16.29 28.97
CA LYS A 257 -8.37 15.10 29.83
C LYS A 257 -9.37 15.36 30.91
#